data_f94f0b33f3fa8540f268205f7cef3fb0
#
_entry.id   f94f0b33f3fa8540f268205f7cef3fb0
#
_cell.length_a   1.000
_cell.length_b   1.000
_cell.length_c   1.000
_cell.angle_alpha   90.00
_cell.angle_beta   90.00
_cell.angle_gamma   90.00
#
_symmetry.space_group_name_H-M   'P 1'
#
loop_
_entity.id
_entity.type
_entity.pdbx_description
1 polymer ?
#
loop_
_entity_poly.entity_id
_entity_poly.type
_entity_poly.pdbx_seq_one_letter_code
_entity_poly.pdbx_strand_id
1 'polypeptide(L)'
;MPPHRSPERLLAIVDAATEVFAQTGFAAAQMADVARAAGVSVGTLYNYVEGKAALLLLCAERPFADITAGRPLPVPAPDRAELLTRLDTTLGEHVRVPALEHALATRIERASVDAQLRAITGELFDLIATTRVAADAMERSAREAPDLGELFYRRVRVRLLDQLVDYCTAVDRVRPLPEPVTPELAARFVLETVTWWARHRHRDPAPPAIDDARAREVAIALVLGSFAAPGARA
;
A
#
# COMPACT_ATOMS: atom_id res chain seq x y z
N MET A 1 2.66 -15.37 -38.13
CA MET A 1 2.95 -15.81 -36.77
C MET A 1 2.22 -14.89 -35.80
N PRO A 2 1.47 -15.40 -34.82
CA PRO A 2 0.95 -14.54 -33.78
C PRO A 2 2.13 -13.85 -33.07
N PRO A 3 2.00 -12.55 -32.69
CA PRO A 3 3.06 -11.83 -32.01
C PRO A 3 3.40 -12.57 -30.70
N HIS A 4 4.69 -12.82 -30.49
CA HIS A 4 5.18 -13.49 -29.27
C HIS A 4 4.81 -12.60 -28.08
N ARG A 5 3.81 -13.03 -27.28
CA ARG A 5 3.37 -12.34 -26.07
C ARG A 5 4.32 -12.73 -24.96
N SER A 6 5.18 -11.80 -24.49
CA SER A 6 6.15 -12.11 -23.44
C SER A 6 5.65 -11.63 -22.07
N PRO A 7 5.92 -12.39 -21.01
CA PRO A 7 5.63 -11.99 -19.62
C PRO A 7 6.25 -10.66 -19.25
N GLU A 8 7.49 -10.41 -19.63
CA GLU A 8 8.23 -9.17 -19.32
C GLU A 8 7.52 -7.94 -19.91
N ARG A 9 6.90 -8.10 -21.09
CA ARG A 9 6.14 -7.01 -21.71
C ARG A 9 4.83 -6.72 -20.99
N LEU A 10 4.16 -7.76 -20.46
CA LEU A 10 2.98 -7.54 -19.61
C LEU A 10 3.38 -6.77 -18.36
N LEU A 11 4.49 -7.13 -17.70
CA LEU A 11 5.00 -6.41 -16.54
C LEU A 11 5.29 -4.94 -16.86
N ALA A 12 6.02 -4.67 -17.96
CA ALA A 12 6.32 -3.30 -18.39
C ALA A 12 5.04 -2.48 -18.69
N ILE A 13 4.03 -3.10 -19.28
CA ILE A 13 2.72 -2.47 -19.55
C ILE A 13 2.02 -2.12 -18.23
N VAL A 14 2.01 -3.02 -17.26
CA VAL A 14 1.34 -2.81 -15.97
C VAL A 14 2.08 -1.76 -15.14
N ASP A 15 3.42 -1.79 -15.12
CA ASP A 15 4.21 -0.78 -14.44
C ASP A 15 3.95 0.61 -15.06
N ALA A 16 3.94 0.74 -16.38
CA ALA A 16 3.59 1.98 -17.08
C ALA A 16 2.14 2.43 -16.80
N ALA A 17 1.18 1.49 -16.75
CA ALA A 17 -0.20 1.81 -16.40
C ALA A 17 -0.32 2.33 -14.97
N THR A 18 0.42 1.75 -14.04
CA THR A 18 0.42 2.18 -12.63
C THR A 18 0.90 3.63 -12.52
N GLU A 19 1.98 4.01 -13.21
CA GLU A 19 2.48 5.39 -13.25
C GLU A 19 1.48 6.35 -13.90
N VAL A 20 0.86 5.98 -15.02
CA VAL A 20 -0.16 6.79 -15.68
C VAL A 20 -1.36 7.01 -14.75
N PHE A 21 -1.86 5.96 -14.09
CA PHE A 21 -2.97 6.08 -13.15
C PHE A 21 -2.60 6.90 -11.89
N ALA A 22 -1.36 6.82 -11.42
CA ALA A 22 -0.88 7.64 -10.32
C ALA A 22 -0.82 9.14 -10.68
N GLN A 23 -0.55 9.47 -11.94
CA GLN A 23 -0.47 10.84 -12.41
C GLN A 23 -1.84 11.44 -12.76
N THR A 24 -2.68 10.69 -13.48
CA THR A 24 -3.91 11.21 -14.09
C THR A 24 -5.20 10.70 -13.46
N GLY A 25 -5.17 9.60 -12.72
CA GLY A 25 -6.35 8.88 -12.23
C GLY A 25 -6.90 7.90 -13.27
N PHE A 26 -7.71 6.93 -12.80
CA PHE A 26 -8.27 5.89 -13.64
C PHE A 26 -9.26 6.43 -14.69
N ALA A 27 -10.11 7.40 -14.32
CA ALA A 27 -11.14 7.91 -15.22
C ALA A 27 -10.53 8.67 -16.39
N ALA A 28 -9.59 9.59 -16.13
CA ALA A 28 -8.97 10.44 -17.14
C ALA A 28 -7.94 9.72 -18.02
N ALA A 29 -7.26 8.69 -17.49
CA ALA A 29 -6.25 7.93 -18.22
C ALA A 29 -6.79 7.31 -19.52
N GLN A 30 -6.01 7.41 -20.60
CA GLN A 30 -6.32 6.81 -21.91
C GLN A 30 -5.40 5.60 -22.17
N MET A 31 -5.92 4.59 -22.88
CA MET A 31 -5.11 3.43 -23.31
C MET A 31 -3.90 3.87 -24.16
N ALA A 32 -4.06 4.95 -24.92
CA ALA A 32 -2.96 5.53 -25.71
C ALA A 32 -1.83 6.08 -24.86
N ASP A 33 -2.14 6.64 -23.68
CA ASP A 33 -1.12 7.16 -22.76
C ASP A 33 -0.32 6.02 -22.13
N VAL A 34 -1.01 4.95 -21.74
CA VAL A 34 -0.36 3.72 -21.26
C VAL A 34 0.52 3.10 -22.34
N ALA A 35 0.02 2.98 -23.57
CA ALA A 35 0.81 2.42 -24.68
C ALA A 35 2.06 3.24 -24.94
N ARG A 36 1.95 4.58 -24.93
CA ARG A 36 3.09 5.49 -25.07
C ARG A 36 4.09 5.33 -23.93
N ALA A 37 3.63 5.30 -22.69
CA ALA A 37 4.48 5.12 -21.51
C ALA A 37 5.20 3.76 -21.50
N ALA A 38 4.52 2.70 -21.97
CA ALA A 38 5.10 1.36 -22.08
C ALA A 38 5.98 1.16 -23.34
N GLY A 39 6.11 2.16 -24.22
CA GLY A 39 6.87 2.06 -25.46
C GLY A 39 6.29 1.07 -26.47
N VAL A 40 4.95 0.89 -26.50
CA VAL A 40 4.28 -0.04 -27.41
C VAL A 40 3.19 0.66 -28.24
N SER A 41 2.75 0.04 -29.35
CA SER A 41 1.56 0.52 -30.07
C SER A 41 0.28 0.20 -29.27
N VAL A 42 -0.77 0.99 -29.46
CA VAL A 42 -2.10 0.73 -28.88
C VAL A 42 -2.62 -0.66 -29.25
N GLY A 43 -2.40 -1.09 -30.52
CA GLY A 43 -2.76 -2.44 -30.94
C GLY A 43 -1.98 -3.54 -30.22
N THR A 44 -0.68 -3.28 -29.91
CA THR A 44 0.11 -4.19 -29.08
C THR A 44 -0.44 -4.27 -27.67
N LEU A 45 -0.82 -3.14 -27.07
CA LEU A 45 -1.41 -3.09 -25.73
C LEU A 45 -2.66 -3.96 -25.63
N TYR A 46 -3.56 -3.87 -26.62
CA TYR A 46 -4.79 -4.69 -26.67
C TYR A 46 -4.53 -6.19 -26.89
N ASN A 47 -3.33 -6.61 -27.31
CA ASN A 47 -2.95 -8.01 -27.30
C ASN A 47 -2.67 -8.56 -25.89
N TYR A 48 -2.49 -7.70 -24.90
CA TYR A 48 -2.21 -8.07 -23.51
C TYR A 48 -3.38 -7.85 -22.57
N VAL A 49 -4.21 -6.83 -22.79
CA VAL A 49 -5.35 -6.48 -21.93
C VAL A 49 -6.53 -5.98 -22.77
N GLU A 50 -7.74 -6.33 -22.39
CA GLU A 50 -8.95 -5.91 -23.12
C GLU A 50 -9.40 -4.48 -22.78
N GLY A 51 -8.87 -3.86 -21.70
CA GLY A 51 -9.25 -2.50 -21.34
C GLY A 51 -8.65 -1.99 -20.02
N LYS A 52 -9.02 -0.77 -19.65
CA LYS A 52 -8.52 -0.10 -18.44
C LYS A 52 -8.84 -0.85 -17.14
N ALA A 53 -10.01 -1.51 -17.08
CA ALA A 53 -10.41 -2.26 -15.89
C ALA A 53 -9.47 -3.45 -15.62
N ALA A 54 -9.06 -4.16 -16.68
CA ALA A 54 -8.05 -5.21 -16.57
C ALA A 54 -6.70 -4.66 -16.08
N LEU A 55 -6.27 -3.50 -16.61
CA LEU A 55 -5.04 -2.84 -16.17
C LEU A 55 -5.10 -2.42 -14.70
N LEU A 56 -6.20 -1.80 -14.26
CA LEU A 56 -6.33 -1.36 -12.87
C LEU A 56 -6.23 -2.53 -11.89
N LEU A 57 -6.87 -3.65 -12.24
CA LEU A 57 -6.80 -4.86 -11.42
C LEU A 57 -5.37 -5.42 -11.38
N LEU A 58 -4.69 -5.51 -12.52
CA LEU A 58 -3.30 -5.95 -12.59
C LEU A 58 -2.35 -5.01 -11.80
N CYS A 59 -2.58 -3.70 -11.83
CA CYS A 59 -1.83 -2.74 -11.03
C CYS A 59 -2.02 -2.97 -9.53
N ALA A 60 -3.22 -3.33 -9.09
CA ALA A 60 -3.49 -3.64 -7.68
C ALA A 60 -2.88 -4.99 -7.25
N GLU A 61 -2.87 -5.99 -8.13
CA GLU A 61 -2.31 -7.32 -7.87
C GLU A 61 -0.76 -7.35 -7.93
N ARG A 62 -0.15 -6.51 -8.79
CA ARG A 62 1.28 -6.52 -9.12
C ARG A 62 2.23 -6.47 -7.93
N PRO A 63 1.97 -5.71 -6.84
CA PRO A 63 2.84 -5.68 -5.68
C PRO A 63 2.88 -7.00 -4.89
N PHE A 64 1.89 -7.87 -5.06
CA PHE A 64 1.67 -9.03 -4.19
C PHE A 64 1.83 -10.38 -4.89
N ALA A 65 1.74 -10.40 -6.23
CA ALA A 65 1.69 -11.66 -6.97
C ALA A 65 2.43 -11.59 -8.31
N ASP A 66 2.83 -12.74 -8.81
CA ASP A 66 3.24 -12.89 -10.20
C ASP A 66 2.01 -12.83 -11.11
N ILE A 67 1.76 -11.64 -11.66
CA ILE A 67 0.63 -11.39 -12.56
C ILE A 67 0.75 -12.06 -13.93
N THR A 68 1.86 -12.72 -14.22
CA THR A 68 2.12 -13.38 -15.51
C THR A 68 1.76 -14.87 -15.50
N ALA A 69 1.72 -15.48 -14.32
CA ALA A 69 1.55 -16.92 -14.16
C ALA A 69 0.12 -17.37 -14.56
N GLY A 70 0.03 -18.27 -15.54
CA GLY A 70 -1.21 -18.97 -15.89
C GLY A 70 -2.35 -18.08 -16.43
N ARG A 71 -2.09 -16.83 -16.79
CA ARG A 71 -3.12 -15.91 -17.27
C ARG A 71 -3.36 -16.03 -18.78
N PRO A 72 -4.61 -16.07 -19.21
CA PRO A 72 -4.91 -15.92 -20.64
C PRO A 72 -4.58 -14.49 -21.10
N LEU A 73 -4.09 -14.36 -22.33
CA LEU A 73 -3.84 -13.07 -22.98
C LEU A 73 -4.68 -12.95 -24.25
N PRO A 74 -5.37 -11.83 -24.47
CA PRO A 74 -5.44 -10.66 -23.59
C PRO A 74 -6.16 -10.96 -22.27
N VAL A 75 -5.76 -10.28 -21.19
CA VAL A 75 -6.45 -10.36 -19.89
C VAL A 75 -7.82 -9.72 -20.04
N PRO A 76 -8.92 -10.44 -19.73
CA PRO A 76 -10.27 -9.92 -19.88
C PRO A 76 -10.52 -8.70 -19.00
N ALA A 77 -11.27 -7.73 -19.54
CA ALA A 77 -11.71 -6.58 -18.76
C ALA A 77 -12.92 -6.96 -17.91
N PRO A 78 -12.84 -6.93 -16.58
CA PRO A 78 -13.99 -7.15 -15.72
C PRO A 78 -15.01 -6.02 -15.90
N ASP A 79 -16.28 -6.30 -15.68
CA ASP A 79 -17.26 -5.25 -15.49
C ASP A 79 -17.05 -4.50 -14.17
N ARG A 80 -17.84 -3.45 -13.89
CA ARG A 80 -17.64 -2.61 -12.69
C ARG A 80 -17.82 -3.38 -11.40
N ALA A 81 -18.82 -4.23 -11.31
CA ALA A 81 -19.11 -4.99 -10.09
C ALA A 81 -18.05 -6.06 -9.84
N GLU A 82 -17.64 -6.77 -10.88
CA GLU A 82 -16.55 -7.73 -10.82
C GLU A 82 -15.22 -7.06 -10.44
N LEU A 83 -14.92 -5.89 -11.03
CA LEU A 83 -13.71 -5.12 -10.70
C LEU A 83 -13.66 -4.79 -9.21
N LEU A 84 -14.74 -4.23 -8.65
CA LEU A 84 -14.80 -3.88 -7.23
C LEU A 84 -14.67 -5.10 -6.34
N THR A 85 -15.33 -6.21 -6.68
CA THR A 85 -15.24 -7.47 -5.93
C THR A 85 -13.81 -8.02 -5.92
N ARG A 86 -13.15 -8.04 -7.07
CA ARG A 86 -11.77 -8.54 -7.19
C ARG A 86 -10.78 -7.65 -6.47
N LEU A 87 -10.93 -6.32 -6.58
CA LEU A 87 -10.10 -5.38 -5.82
C LEU A 87 -10.31 -5.53 -4.32
N ASP A 88 -11.56 -5.71 -3.86
CA ASP A 88 -11.89 -5.95 -2.45
C ASP A 88 -11.18 -7.20 -1.92
N THR A 89 -11.24 -8.29 -2.68
CA THR A 89 -10.55 -9.55 -2.35
C THR A 89 -9.04 -9.34 -2.29
N THR A 90 -8.43 -8.77 -3.34
CA THR A 90 -6.98 -8.53 -3.41
C THR A 90 -6.49 -7.68 -2.23
N LEU A 91 -7.17 -6.55 -1.95
CA LEU A 91 -6.80 -5.68 -0.84
C LEU A 91 -7.01 -6.37 0.52
N GLY A 92 -8.10 -7.12 0.67
CA GLY A 92 -8.42 -7.84 1.90
C GLY A 92 -7.41 -8.94 2.25
N GLU A 93 -6.91 -9.65 1.25
CA GLU A 93 -5.96 -10.76 1.41
C GLU A 93 -4.52 -10.28 1.62
N HIS A 94 -4.11 -9.21 0.95
CA HIS A 94 -2.69 -8.84 0.85
C HIS A 94 -2.32 -7.59 1.66
N VAL A 95 -3.25 -6.67 1.92
CA VAL A 95 -2.97 -5.50 2.76
C VAL A 95 -3.06 -5.91 4.22
N ARG A 96 -2.01 -6.56 4.73
CA ARG A 96 -1.93 -7.12 6.08
C ARG A 96 -0.59 -6.79 6.73
N VAL A 97 -0.60 -6.69 8.05
CA VAL A 97 0.59 -6.55 8.91
C VAL A 97 0.59 -7.71 9.89
N PRO A 98 1.19 -8.87 9.53
CA PRO A 98 1.17 -10.09 10.34
C PRO A 98 1.64 -9.89 11.78
N ALA A 99 2.66 -9.06 12.02
CA ALA A 99 3.12 -8.75 13.37
C ALA A 99 2.05 -8.04 14.21
N LEU A 100 1.24 -7.16 13.60
CA LEU A 100 0.12 -6.50 14.27
C LEU A 100 -1.01 -7.49 14.57
N GLU A 101 -1.36 -8.32 13.60
CA GLU A 101 -2.38 -9.36 13.78
C GLU A 101 -1.98 -10.36 14.87
N HIS A 102 -0.71 -10.77 14.91
CA HIS A 102 -0.19 -11.64 15.95
C HIS A 102 -0.22 -10.97 17.34
N ALA A 103 0.20 -9.70 17.42
CA ALA A 103 0.16 -8.96 18.67
C ALA A 103 -1.27 -8.82 19.23
N LEU A 104 -2.26 -8.60 18.36
CA LEU A 104 -3.67 -8.50 18.75
C LEU A 104 -4.27 -9.85 19.14
N ALA A 105 -3.76 -10.96 18.60
CA ALA A 105 -4.22 -12.32 18.94
C ALA A 105 -3.59 -12.86 20.24
N THR A 106 -2.59 -12.19 20.81
CA THR A 106 -1.84 -12.62 21.99
C THR A 106 -1.98 -11.64 23.13
N ARG A 107 -1.61 -12.08 24.36
CA ARG A 107 -1.53 -11.15 25.50
C ARG A 107 -0.32 -10.23 25.34
N ILE A 108 -0.57 -8.93 25.37
CA ILE A 108 0.51 -7.92 25.32
C ILE A 108 1.11 -7.78 26.71
N GLU A 109 2.42 -7.94 26.82
CA GLU A 109 3.20 -7.75 28.04
C GLU A 109 4.14 -6.55 27.89
N ARG A 110 4.36 -5.81 28.96
CA ARG A 110 5.23 -4.62 28.95
C ARG A 110 6.61 -4.89 28.32
N ALA A 111 7.20 -6.04 28.61
CA ALA A 111 8.51 -6.43 28.12
C ALA A 111 8.55 -6.70 26.60
N SER A 112 7.42 -7.07 25.99
CA SER A 112 7.33 -7.41 24.56
C SER A 112 7.02 -6.19 23.66
N VAL A 113 6.58 -5.07 24.24
CA VAL A 113 6.08 -3.91 23.47
C VAL A 113 7.10 -3.37 22.47
N ASP A 114 8.37 -3.22 22.87
CA ASP A 114 9.39 -2.67 21.96
C ASP A 114 9.69 -3.59 20.77
N ALA A 115 9.73 -4.90 21.02
CA ALA A 115 9.92 -5.89 19.96
C ALA A 115 8.71 -5.94 19.00
N GLN A 116 7.49 -5.87 19.55
CA GLN A 116 6.26 -5.80 18.77
C GLN A 116 6.18 -4.53 17.94
N LEU A 117 6.43 -3.35 18.54
CA LEU A 117 6.43 -2.07 17.81
C LEU A 117 7.47 -2.06 16.68
N ARG A 118 8.67 -2.62 16.92
CA ARG A 118 9.69 -2.75 15.87
C ARG A 118 9.20 -3.61 14.71
N ALA A 119 8.63 -4.77 14.99
CA ALA A 119 8.13 -5.67 13.98
C ALA A 119 6.95 -5.07 13.21
N ILE A 120 5.95 -4.52 13.91
CA ILE A 120 4.76 -3.88 13.33
C ILE A 120 5.17 -2.70 12.44
N THR A 121 6.03 -1.82 12.94
CA THR A 121 6.50 -0.64 12.18
C THR A 121 7.29 -1.05 10.95
N GLY A 122 8.14 -2.07 11.07
CA GLY A 122 8.92 -2.60 9.96
C GLY A 122 8.06 -3.21 8.87
N GLU A 123 7.13 -4.10 9.22
CA GLU A 123 6.21 -4.73 8.25
C GLU A 123 5.26 -3.70 7.61
N LEU A 124 4.76 -2.74 8.38
CA LEU A 124 3.93 -1.65 7.87
C LEU A 124 4.72 -0.78 6.88
N PHE A 125 5.98 -0.49 7.18
CA PHE A 125 6.87 0.23 6.26
C PHE A 125 7.04 -0.54 4.95
N ASP A 126 7.39 -1.83 5.03
CA ASP A 126 7.64 -2.68 3.88
C ASP A 126 6.39 -2.80 2.99
N LEU A 127 5.21 -2.97 3.60
CA LEU A 127 3.92 -2.97 2.91
C LEU A 127 3.69 -1.65 2.15
N ILE A 128 3.83 -0.51 2.83
CA ILE A 128 3.58 0.81 2.23
C ILE A 128 4.62 1.13 1.14
N ALA A 129 5.89 0.81 1.36
CA ALA A 129 6.95 1.04 0.38
C ALA A 129 6.75 0.22 -0.89
N THR A 130 6.40 -1.06 -0.75
CA THR A 130 6.15 -1.97 -1.88
C THR A 130 4.92 -1.54 -2.70
N THR A 131 3.88 -1.05 -2.03
CA THR A 131 2.61 -0.68 -2.68
C THR A 131 2.51 0.79 -3.05
N ARG A 132 3.53 1.63 -2.82
CA ARG A 132 3.42 3.10 -2.89
C ARG A 132 2.83 3.64 -4.19
N VAL A 133 3.30 3.15 -5.35
CA VAL A 133 2.82 3.65 -6.65
C VAL A 133 1.39 3.18 -6.92
N ALA A 134 1.07 1.92 -6.59
CA ALA A 134 -0.28 1.38 -6.71
C ALA A 134 -1.26 2.13 -5.78
N ALA A 135 -0.84 2.44 -4.54
CA ALA A 135 -1.63 3.25 -3.62
C ALA A 135 -1.84 4.68 -4.14
N ASP A 136 -0.84 5.28 -4.79
CA ASP A 136 -0.96 6.58 -5.43
C ASP A 136 -1.99 6.55 -6.58
N ALA A 137 -1.94 5.51 -7.41
CA ALA A 137 -2.90 5.30 -8.48
C ALA A 137 -4.33 5.13 -7.95
N MET A 138 -4.50 4.37 -6.87
CA MET A 138 -5.80 4.17 -6.23
C MET A 138 -6.33 5.45 -5.59
N GLU A 139 -5.51 6.20 -4.83
CA GLU A 139 -5.93 7.47 -4.23
C GLU A 139 -6.29 8.53 -5.28
N ARG A 140 -5.53 8.59 -6.37
CA ARG A 140 -5.86 9.51 -7.47
C ARG A 140 -7.19 9.14 -8.13
N SER A 141 -7.38 7.84 -8.39
CA SER A 141 -8.60 7.31 -8.99
C SER A 141 -9.84 7.47 -8.08
N ALA A 142 -9.65 7.42 -6.77
CA ALA A 142 -10.69 7.60 -5.77
C ALA A 142 -11.41 8.96 -5.86
N ARG A 143 -10.72 9.99 -6.31
CA ARG A 143 -11.31 11.35 -6.45
C ARG A 143 -12.34 11.42 -7.58
N GLU A 144 -12.21 10.57 -8.58
CA GLU A 144 -13.04 10.57 -9.79
C GLU A 144 -14.03 9.39 -9.81
N ALA A 145 -13.80 8.38 -8.96
CA ALA A 145 -14.61 7.18 -8.81
C ALA A 145 -14.86 6.90 -7.32
N PRO A 146 -15.93 7.46 -6.73
CA PRO A 146 -16.18 7.39 -5.28
C PRO A 146 -16.24 5.97 -4.72
N ASP A 147 -16.76 5.00 -5.48
CA ASP A 147 -16.85 3.59 -5.09
C ASP A 147 -15.46 2.92 -4.98
N LEU A 148 -14.52 3.24 -5.88
CA LEU A 148 -13.11 2.83 -5.74
C LEU A 148 -12.46 3.51 -4.52
N GLY A 149 -12.79 4.77 -4.30
CA GLY A 149 -12.29 5.52 -3.15
C GLY A 149 -12.76 4.94 -1.83
N GLU A 150 -14.04 4.66 -1.72
CA GLU A 150 -14.63 4.06 -0.52
C GLU A 150 -14.03 2.68 -0.24
N LEU A 151 -13.89 1.84 -1.28
CA LEU A 151 -13.28 0.53 -1.18
C LEU A 151 -11.84 0.64 -0.65
N PHE A 152 -11.00 1.43 -1.32
CA PHE A 152 -9.60 1.61 -0.94
C PHE A 152 -9.47 2.17 0.47
N TYR A 153 -10.24 3.21 0.81
CA TYR A 153 -10.18 3.87 2.11
C TYR A 153 -10.55 2.90 3.24
N ARG A 154 -11.66 2.15 3.10
CA ARG A 154 -12.11 1.19 4.13
C ARG A 154 -11.17 0.01 4.26
N ARG A 155 -10.73 -0.59 3.14
CA ARG A 155 -9.91 -1.81 3.17
C ARG A 155 -8.46 -1.59 3.56
N VAL A 156 -7.94 -0.40 3.30
CA VAL A 156 -6.53 -0.10 3.59
C VAL A 156 -6.42 0.76 4.84
N ARG A 157 -6.90 2.02 4.76
CA ARG A 157 -6.59 3.01 5.79
C ARG A 157 -7.38 2.83 7.08
N VAL A 158 -8.71 2.66 6.98
CA VAL A 158 -9.57 2.54 8.16
C VAL A 158 -9.23 1.26 8.91
N ARG A 159 -9.17 0.13 8.21
CA ARG A 159 -8.85 -1.16 8.82
C ARG A 159 -7.50 -1.16 9.55
N LEU A 160 -6.43 -0.66 8.91
CA LEU A 160 -5.11 -0.59 9.55
C LEU A 160 -5.11 0.35 10.76
N LEU A 161 -5.82 1.48 10.65
CA LEU A 161 -5.92 2.42 11.77
C LEU A 161 -6.67 1.79 12.95
N ASP A 162 -7.80 1.13 12.72
CA ASP A 162 -8.58 0.46 13.78
C ASP A 162 -7.74 -0.60 14.49
N GLN A 163 -7.02 -1.43 13.74
CA GLN A 163 -6.11 -2.42 14.33
C GLN A 163 -4.98 -1.77 15.14
N LEU A 164 -4.43 -0.64 14.67
CA LEU A 164 -3.41 0.10 15.44
C LEU A 164 -3.99 0.73 16.69
N VAL A 165 -5.25 1.22 16.66
CA VAL A 165 -5.95 1.74 17.86
C VAL A 165 -6.14 0.64 18.89
N ASP A 166 -6.60 -0.54 18.47
CA ASP A 166 -6.76 -1.70 19.35
C ASP A 166 -5.42 -2.08 19.99
N TYR A 167 -4.35 -2.11 19.21
CA TYR A 167 -3.00 -2.39 19.71
C TYR A 167 -2.53 -1.32 20.71
N CYS A 168 -2.64 -0.05 20.36
CA CYS A 168 -2.24 1.05 21.25
C CYS A 168 -3.06 1.07 22.55
N THR A 169 -4.35 0.73 22.49
CA THR A 169 -5.22 0.58 23.67
C THR A 169 -4.73 -0.56 24.58
N ALA A 170 -4.32 -1.66 24.00
CA ALA A 170 -3.77 -2.77 24.78
C ALA A 170 -2.37 -2.45 25.36
N VAL A 171 -1.53 -1.71 24.62
CA VAL A 171 -0.24 -1.19 25.10
C VAL A 171 -0.44 -0.23 26.27
N ASP A 172 -1.38 0.71 26.19
CA ASP A 172 -1.64 1.71 27.23
C ASP A 172 -1.95 1.08 28.60
N ARG A 173 -2.61 -0.06 28.62
CA ARG A 173 -2.91 -0.81 29.85
C ARG A 173 -1.67 -1.37 30.56
N VAL A 174 -0.60 -1.70 29.84
CA VAL A 174 0.61 -2.31 30.38
C VAL A 174 1.79 -1.33 30.43
N ARG A 175 1.75 -0.30 29.59
CA ARG A 175 2.73 0.79 29.48
C ARG A 175 1.97 2.08 29.16
N PRO A 176 1.54 2.83 30.18
CA PRO A 176 0.75 4.06 29.98
C PRO A 176 1.40 5.04 29.01
N LEU A 177 0.60 5.57 28.09
CA LEU A 177 1.01 6.63 27.18
C LEU A 177 1.16 7.96 27.94
N PRO A 178 2.05 8.86 27.48
CA PRO A 178 2.22 10.16 28.14
C PRO A 178 1.02 11.07 27.86
N GLU A 179 0.54 11.78 28.89
CA GLU A 179 -0.47 12.83 28.71
C GLU A 179 0.03 13.92 27.73
N PRO A 180 -0.82 14.44 26.80
CA PRO A 180 -2.24 14.12 26.56
C PRO A 180 -2.50 13.10 25.43
N VAL A 181 -1.59 12.15 25.19
CA VAL A 181 -1.63 11.18 24.08
C VAL A 181 -2.64 10.07 24.39
N THR A 182 -3.69 9.96 23.57
CA THR A 182 -4.64 8.84 23.61
C THR A 182 -4.20 7.71 22.67
N PRO A 183 -4.72 6.46 22.84
CA PRO A 183 -4.45 5.37 21.93
C PRO A 183 -4.72 5.69 20.45
N GLU A 184 -5.79 6.46 20.16
CA GLU A 184 -6.14 6.89 18.80
C GLU A 184 -5.09 7.84 18.22
N LEU A 185 -4.58 8.77 19.03
CA LEU A 185 -3.51 9.70 18.62
C LEU A 185 -2.19 8.95 18.42
N ALA A 186 -1.87 8.00 19.30
CA ALA A 186 -0.69 7.16 19.16
C ALA A 186 -0.75 6.29 17.88
N ALA A 187 -1.89 5.65 17.62
CA ALA A 187 -2.12 4.88 16.41
C ALA A 187 -1.98 5.73 15.14
N ARG A 188 -2.57 6.94 15.16
CA ARG A 188 -2.44 7.91 14.08
C ARG A 188 -0.98 8.33 13.87
N PHE A 189 -0.26 8.62 14.95
CA PHE A 189 1.16 8.95 14.87
C PHE A 189 1.98 7.84 14.21
N VAL A 190 1.77 6.58 14.61
CA VAL A 190 2.45 5.42 13.99
C VAL A 190 2.16 5.36 12.50
N LEU A 191 0.87 5.37 12.12
CA LEU A 191 0.48 5.25 10.71
C LEU A 191 1.03 6.40 9.86
N GLU A 192 0.91 7.66 10.31
CA GLU A 192 1.37 8.82 9.53
C GLU A 192 2.90 8.89 9.46
N THR A 193 3.60 8.57 10.56
CA THR A 193 5.07 8.52 10.56
C THR A 193 5.55 7.50 9.54
N VAL A 194 5.03 6.27 9.58
CA VAL A 194 5.45 5.22 8.65
C VAL A 194 5.07 5.58 7.22
N THR A 195 3.86 6.09 6.99
CA THR A 195 3.40 6.48 5.66
C THR A 195 4.26 7.59 5.06
N TRP A 196 4.67 8.58 5.87
CA TRP A 196 5.55 9.63 5.39
C TRP A 196 6.91 9.08 4.96
N TRP A 197 7.56 8.27 5.82
CA TRP A 197 8.88 7.72 5.54
C TRP A 197 8.88 6.69 4.40
N ALA A 198 7.83 5.86 4.27
CA ALA A 198 7.76 4.82 3.25
C ALA A 198 7.28 5.34 1.88
N ARG A 199 6.45 6.41 1.86
CA ARG A 199 5.77 6.84 0.63
C ARG A 199 5.90 8.33 0.35
N HIS A 200 5.47 9.22 1.28
CA HIS A 200 5.31 10.64 0.98
C HIS A 200 6.64 11.35 0.77
N ARG A 201 7.73 10.92 1.42
CA ARG A 201 9.08 11.48 1.22
C ARG A 201 9.54 11.44 -0.24
N HIS A 202 9.08 10.48 -1.04
CA HIS A 202 9.42 10.36 -2.46
C HIS A 202 8.77 11.45 -3.34
N ARG A 203 7.80 12.17 -2.80
CA ARG A 203 7.12 13.30 -3.44
C ARG A 203 7.45 14.64 -2.80
N ASP A 204 8.21 14.62 -1.71
CA ASP A 204 8.69 15.82 -1.05
C ASP A 204 9.68 16.54 -1.99
N PRO A 205 9.52 17.85 -2.24
CA PRO A 205 10.44 18.61 -3.08
C PRO A 205 11.86 18.73 -2.49
N ALA A 206 12.02 18.47 -1.19
CA ALA A 206 13.31 18.48 -0.49
C ALA A 206 13.45 17.22 0.41
N PRO A 207 13.44 16.01 -0.17
CA PRO A 207 13.47 14.81 0.63
C PRO A 207 14.82 14.61 1.31
N PRO A 208 14.87 13.96 2.48
CA PRO A 208 16.13 13.53 3.07
C PRO A 208 16.90 12.62 2.11
N ALA A 209 18.21 12.83 1.99
CA ALA A 209 19.10 12.04 1.12
C ALA A 209 19.41 10.66 1.77
N ILE A 210 18.40 9.82 1.92
CA ILE A 210 18.52 8.46 2.46
C ILE A 210 17.72 7.46 1.60
N ASP A 211 18.21 6.23 1.56
CA ASP A 211 17.50 5.12 0.91
C ASP A 211 16.33 4.56 1.73
N ASP A 212 15.59 3.61 1.16
CA ASP A 212 14.44 3.00 1.82
C ASP A 212 14.85 2.19 3.07
N ALA A 213 16.01 1.54 3.05
CA ALA A 213 16.50 0.77 4.20
C ALA A 213 16.77 1.69 5.39
N ARG A 214 17.43 2.83 5.17
CA ARG A 214 17.70 3.83 6.20
C ARG A 214 16.42 4.52 6.66
N ALA A 215 15.51 4.83 5.74
CA ALA A 215 14.21 5.42 6.07
C ALA A 215 13.36 4.49 6.95
N ARG A 216 13.41 3.18 6.70
CA ARG A 216 12.77 2.15 7.53
C ARG A 216 13.30 2.18 8.97
N GLU A 217 14.62 2.19 9.15
CA GLU A 217 15.23 2.27 10.48
C GLU A 217 14.88 3.58 11.21
N VAL A 218 14.82 4.68 10.49
CA VAL A 218 14.40 5.98 11.06
C VAL A 218 12.94 5.91 11.51
N ALA A 219 12.03 5.38 10.70
CA ALA A 219 10.63 5.24 11.08
C ALA A 219 10.47 4.37 12.35
N ILE A 220 11.19 3.25 12.42
CA ILE A 220 11.21 2.38 13.61
C ILE A 220 11.72 3.12 14.83
N ALA A 221 12.84 3.85 14.69
CA ALA A 221 13.43 4.58 15.82
C ALA A 221 12.50 5.69 16.35
N LEU A 222 11.82 6.42 15.45
CA LEU A 222 10.85 7.46 15.82
C LEU A 222 9.65 6.87 16.55
N VAL A 223 9.09 5.78 16.05
CA VAL A 223 7.95 5.11 16.69
C VAL A 223 8.37 4.57 18.07
N LEU A 224 9.47 3.84 18.18
CA LEU A 224 9.95 3.34 19.48
C LEU A 224 10.21 4.47 20.46
N GLY A 225 10.84 5.56 20.02
CA GLY A 225 11.12 6.74 20.84
C GLY A 225 9.85 7.41 21.38
N SER A 226 8.75 7.40 20.61
CA SER A 226 7.47 7.98 21.05
C SER A 226 6.74 7.15 22.12
N PHE A 227 7.02 5.85 22.17
CA PHE A 227 6.47 4.95 23.18
C PHE A 227 7.43 4.70 24.36
N ALA A 228 8.62 5.30 24.38
CA ALA A 228 9.55 5.16 25.49
C ALA A 228 8.99 5.80 26.77
N ALA A 229 9.12 5.09 27.89
CA ALA A 229 8.67 5.62 29.18
C ALA A 229 9.38 6.95 29.50
N PRO A 230 8.68 7.94 30.10
CA PRO A 230 9.32 9.16 30.58
C PRO A 230 10.43 8.78 31.57
N GLY A 231 11.70 9.15 31.26
CA GLY A 231 12.86 8.84 32.09
C GLY A 231 13.80 7.75 31.58
N ALA A 232 13.55 7.11 30.46
CA ALA A 232 14.45 6.10 29.85
C ALA A 232 15.62 6.70 29.05
N ARG A 233 15.79 8.03 29.10
CA ARG A 233 16.94 8.73 28.49
C ARG A 233 17.85 9.21 29.64
N ALA A 234 18.73 8.36 30.10
CA ALA A 234 19.90 8.72 30.86
C ALA A 234 21.14 8.10 30.19
#